data_5d2e5f3fc3db00515f88fe9928d2874d
#
_entry.id   5d2e5f3fc3db00515f88fe9928d2874d
#
_cell.length_a   1.000
_cell.length_b   1.000
_cell.length_c   1.000
_cell.angle_alpha   90.00
_cell.angle_beta   90.00
_cell.angle_gamma   90.00
#
_symmetry.space_group_name_H-M   'P 1'
#
loop_
_entity.id
_entity.type
_entity.pdbx_description
1 polymer ?
#
loop_
_entity_poly.entity_id
_entity_poly.type
_entity_poly.pdbx_seq_one_letter_code
_entity_poly.pdbx_strand_id
1 'polypeptide(L)'
;MPSLKPHGQMSEAFITALFLSVSGGLQDVYTYLYRGKVFANAQTGNIVLMAVKLFAGEWSEALRYLMPLCAFALGIFVAEFIRLKLKRMQWLHWRQLVVLFEILLLFVVGFLPQELNLLANSLVSFSCAMQVQSFRKVNGYAFASTMCIGNLRSGMDSLCAWLVGGSTKAFGKAIHYFAIIFLFALGAGLGSLALAPMGSRAIWLSCLLLFISFCLMFLKEDIEELEEFEHLEHEGALKK
;
A
#
# COMPACT_ATOMS: atom_id res chain seq x y z
N MET A 1 9.30 10.99 35.59
CA MET A 1 8.66 11.39 34.32
C MET A 1 8.14 10.13 33.66
N PRO A 2 6.83 9.93 33.52
CA PRO A 2 6.31 8.79 32.77
C PRO A 2 6.62 9.01 31.29
N SER A 3 7.25 8.04 30.65
CA SER A 3 7.50 8.04 29.21
C SER A 3 6.14 7.97 28.49
N LEU A 4 5.72 9.07 27.89
CA LEU A 4 4.64 9.09 26.93
C LEU A 4 4.97 8.06 25.83
N LYS A 5 4.24 6.96 25.81
CA LYS A 5 4.32 6.01 24.69
C LYS A 5 3.88 6.78 23.45
N PRO A 6 4.65 6.78 22.35
CA PRO A 6 4.20 7.42 21.14
C PRO A 6 2.93 6.72 20.67
N HIS A 7 1.78 7.42 20.73
CA HIS A 7 0.54 6.94 20.14
C HIS A 7 0.77 6.83 18.63
N GLY A 8 0.64 5.63 18.09
CA GLY A 8 0.89 5.37 16.68
C GLY A 8 -0.16 6.06 15.81
N GLN A 9 0.28 6.83 14.84
CA GLN A 9 -0.61 7.46 13.84
C GLN A 9 -1.53 6.41 13.19
N MET A 10 -2.80 6.75 12.90
CA MET A 10 -3.77 5.84 12.28
C MET A 10 -3.33 5.36 10.88
N SER A 11 -2.51 6.15 10.18
CA SER A 11 -1.84 5.70 8.96
C SER A 11 -0.88 4.52 9.19
N GLU A 12 -0.52 4.24 10.44
CA GLU A 12 0.26 3.07 10.87
C GLU A 12 -0.61 2.00 11.54
N ALA A 13 -1.94 2.18 11.61
CA ALA A 13 -2.85 1.20 12.19
C ALA A 13 -3.01 -0.02 11.28
N PHE A 14 -3.18 -1.18 11.89
CA PHE A 14 -3.36 -2.45 11.18
C PHE A 14 -4.58 -2.42 10.25
N ILE A 15 -5.66 -1.76 10.66
CA ILE A 15 -6.89 -1.67 9.85
C ILE A 15 -6.66 -0.93 8.52
N THR A 16 -5.89 0.15 8.51
CA THR A 16 -5.49 0.85 7.27
C THR A 16 -4.68 -0.09 6.36
N ALA A 17 -3.73 -0.83 6.94
CA ALA A 17 -2.92 -1.81 6.22
C ALA A 17 -3.74 -2.94 5.59
N LEU A 18 -4.87 -3.36 6.21
CA LEU A 18 -5.77 -4.36 5.63
C LEU A 18 -6.31 -3.90 4.28
N PHE A 19 -6.89 -2.70 4.23
CA PHE A 19 -7.46 -2.15 2.98
C PHE A 19 -6.40 -1.93 1.92
N LEU A 20 -5.22 -1.43 2.30
CA LEU A 20 -4.10 -1.24 1.39
C LEU A 20 -3.60 -2.56 0.80
N SER A 21 -3.54 -3.63 1.60
CA SER A 21 -3.07 -4.95 1.14
C SER A 21 -4.08 -5.60 0.18
N VAL A 22 -5.38 -5.55 0.49
CA VAL A 22 -6.44 -6.06 -0.40
C VAL A 22 -6.43 -5.27 -1.72
N SER A 23 -6.32 -3.93 -1.66
CA SER A 23 -6.20 -3.08 -2.84
C SER A 23 -4.97 -3.44 -3.68
N GLY A 24 -3.81 -3.65 -3.06
CA GLY A 24 -2.58 -4.03 -3.75
C GLY A 24 -2.69 -5.36 -4.50
N GLY A 25 -3.32 -6.37 -3.89
CA GLY A 25 -3.58 -7.65 -4.55
C GLY A 25 -4.53 -7.52 -5.75
N LEU A 26 -5.57 -6.70 -5.61
CA LEU A 26 -6.53 -6.41 -6.69
C LEU A 26 -5.83 -5.68 -7.85
N GLN A 27 -4.96 -4.71 -7.57
CA GLN A 27 -4.19 -3.98 -8.58
C GLN A 27 -3.25 -4.91 -9.36
N ASP A 28 -2.56 -5.84 -8.69
CA ASP A 28 -1.69 -6.80 -9.34
C ASP A 28 -2.45 -7.76 -10.25
N VAL A 29 -3.57 -8.33 -9.79
CA VAL A 29 -4.36 -9.23 -10.63
C VAL A 29 -5.02 -8.49 -11.79
N TYR A 30 -5.46 -7.25 -11.58
CA TYR A 30 -6.02 -6.40 -12.64
C TYR A 30 -5.01 -6.16 -13.76
N THR A 31 -3.78 -5.72 -13.44
CA THR A 31 -2.76 -5.48 -14.45
C THR A 31 -2.31 -6.77 -15.12
N TYR A 32 -2.17 -7.85 -14.37
CA TYR A 32 -1.73 -9.13 -14.90
C TYR A 32 -2.78 -9.80 -15.79
N LEU A 33 -4.04 -9.89 -15.38
CA LEU A 33 -5.05 -10.61 -16.15
C LEU A 33 -5.70 -9.75 -17.24
N TYR A 34 -5.91 -8.45 -16.98
CA TYR A 34 -6.68 -7.58 -17.89
C TYR A 34 -5.79 -6.66 -18.74
N ARG A 35 -4.61 -6.25 -18.24
CA ARG A 35 -3.75 -5.25 -18.90
C ARG A 35 -2.48 -5.81 -19.53
N GLY A 36 -2.47 -7.09 -19.90
CA GLY A 36 -1.41 -7.66 -20.73
C GLY A 36 -0.23 -8.26 -19.96
N LYS A 37 -0.51 -8.97 -18.85
CA LYS A 37 0.47 -9.83 -18.12
C LYS A 37 1.64 -9.06 -17.50
N VAL A 38 1.40 -7.84 -17.02
CA VAL A 38 2.36 -7.01 -16.31
C VAL A 38 1.95 -6.93 -14.84
N PHE A 39 2.88 -7.02 -13.91
CA PHE A 39 2.60 -6.82 -12.48
C PHE A 39 2.73 -5.33 -12.12
N ALA A 40 1.79 -4.81 -11.33
CA ALA A 40 1.86 -3.45 -10.80
C ALA A 40 2.89 -3.34 -9.66
N ASN A 41 2.91 -4.33 -8.75
CA ASN A 41 3.74 -4.35 -7.54
C ASN A 41 4.92 -5.31 -7.64
N ALA A 42 4.75 -6.48 -8.28
CA ALA A 42 5.77 -7.55 -8.33
C ALA A 42 6.86 -7.25 -9.37
N GLN A 43 7.61 -6.16 -9.15
CA GLN A 43 8.62 -5.67 -10.12
C GLN A 43 9.73 -6.69 -10.42
N THR A 44 10.04 -7.60 -9.50
CA THR A 44 10.98 -8.70 -9.77
C THR A 44 10.51 -9.57 -10.94
N GLY A 45 9.20 -9.85 -11.02
CA GLY A 45 8.60 -10.56 -12.16
C GLY A 45 8.75 -9.78 -13.45
N ASN A 46 8.47 -8.47 -13.43
CA ASN A 46 8.64 -7.60 -14.61
C ASN A 46 10.11 -7.56 -15.09
N ILE A 47 11.09 -7.50 -14.17
CA ILE A 47 12.53 -7.53 -14.52
C ILE A 47 12.89 -8.83 -15.22
N VAL A 48 12.41 -9.98 -14.73
CA VAL A 48 12.67 -11.29 -15.36
C VAL A 48 12.06 -11.35 -16.76
N LEU A 49 10.77 -10.97 -16.88
CA LEU A 49 10.06 -10.99 -18.16
C LEU A 49 10.66 -10.00 -19.17
N MET A 50 11.08 -8.83 -18.72
CA MET A 50 11.82 -7.86 -19.53
C MET A 50 13.13 -8.45 -20.08
N ALA A 51 13.92 -9.06 -19.19
CA ALA A 51 15.21 -9.66 -19.60
C ALA A 51 15.00 -10.78 -20.63
N VAL A 52 14.03 -11.67 -20.43
CA VAL A 52 13.67 -12.72 -21.39
C VAL A 52 13.35 -12.12 -22.77
N LYS A 53 12.56 -11.05 -22.83
CA LYS A 53 12.19 -10.39 -24.08
C LYS A 53 13.35 -9.67 -24.74
N LEU A 54 14.22 -9.02 -23.95
CA LEU A 54 15.43 -8.37 -24.46
C LEU A 54 16.37 -9.37 -25.13
N PHE A 55 16.64 -10.50 -24.49
CA PHE A 55 17.54 -11.53 -25.03
C PHE A 55 16.93 -12.30 -26.20
N ALA A 56 15.60 -12.31 -26.34
CA ALA A 56 14.90 -12.83 -27.53
C ALA A 56 14.88 -11.83 -28.69
N GLY A 57 15.38 -10.59 -28.51
CA GLY A 57 15.35 -9.55 -29.55
C GLY A 57 13.97 -8.86 -29.69
N GLU A 58 13.04 -9.12 -28.79
CA GLU A 58 11.67 -8.60 -28.79
C GLU A 58 11.59 -7.25 -28.04
N TRP A 59 12.25 -6.21 -28.58
CA TRP A 59 12.41 -4.91 -27.93
C TRP A 59 11.08 -4.21 -27.55
N SER A 60 10.07 -4.27 -28.42
CA SER A 60 8.76 -3.70 -28.15
C SER A 60 8.04 -4.37 -26.98
N GLU A 61 8.19 -5.70 -26.86
CA GLU A 61 7.62 -6.45 -25.74
C GLU A 61 8.40 -6.18 -24.44
N ALA A 62 9.73 -5.98 -24.53
CA ALA A 62 10.53 -5.61 -23.36
C ALA A 62 10.12 -4.24 -22.79
N LEU A 63 9.75 -3.27 -23.61
CA LEU A 63 9.25 -1.96 -23.19
C LEU A 63 7.96 -2.07 -22.36
N ARG A 64 7.12 -3.09 -22.61
CA ARG A 64 5.90 -3.36 -21.83
C ARG A 64 6.19 -3.56 -20.35
N TYR A 65 7.35 -4.10 -20.00
CA TYR A 65 7.80 -4.33 -18.61
C TYR A 65 8.68 -3.20 -18.09
N LEU A 66 9.50 -2.60 -18.96
CA LEU A 66 10.42 -1.51 -18.59
C LEU A 66 9.64 -0.25 -18.15
N MET A 67 8.60 0.14 -18.88
CA MET A 67 7.87 1.38 -18.59
C MET A 67 7.19 1.36 -17.21
N PRO A 68 6.45 0.28 -16.81
CA PRO A 68 5.92 0.17 -15.45
C PRO A 68 7.01 0.13 -14.37
N LEU A 69 8.18 -0.48 -14.64
CA LEU A 69 9.32 -0.48 -13.73
C LEU A 69 9.87 0.94 -13.52
N CYS A 70 10.04 1.72 -14.58
CA CYS A 70 10.46 3.12 -14.49
C CYS A 70 9.40 3.97 -13.77
N ALA A 71 8.12 3.74 -14.05
CA ALA A 71 7.01 4.42 -13.39
C ALA A 71 6.97 4.10 -11.87
N PHE A 72 7.24 2.84 -11.50
CA PHE A 72 7.37 2.44 -10.09
C PHE A 72 8.52 3.17 -9.40
N ALA A 73 9.71 3.22 -10.02
CA ALA A 73 10.84 3.96 -9.48
C ALA A 73 10.55 5.45 -9.32
N LEU A 74 9.87 6.06 -10.29
CA LEU A 74 9.42 7.45 -10.22
C LEU A 74 8.40 7.66 -9.11
N GLY A 75 7.47 6.72 -8.90
CA GLY A 75 6.49 6.77 -7.82
C GLY A 75 7.14 6.77 -6.43
N ILE A 76 8.17 5.93 -6.21
CA ILE A 76 8.98 5.96 -4.97
C ILE A 76 9.61 7.33 -4.79
N PHE A 77 10.25 7.87 -5.84
CA PHE A 77 10.92 9.17 -5.78
C PHE A 77 9.94 10.30 -5.45
N VAL A 78 8.78 10.35 -6.11
CA VAL A 78 7.76 11.37 -5.89
C VAL A 78 7.17 11.29 -4.49
N ALA A 79 6.85 10.09 -4.00
CA ALA A 79 6.33 9.91 -2.64
C ALA A 79 7.35 10.35 -1.58
N GLU A 80 8.64 10.05 -1.77
CA GLU A 80 9.70 10.49 -0.87
C GLU A 80 9.87 12.03 -0.93
N PHE A 81 9.80 12.62 -2.11
CA PHE A 81 9.85 14.06 -2.29
C PHE A 81 8.68 14.76 -1.58
N ILE A 82 7.45 14.25 -1.74
CA ILE A 82 6.26 14.72 -1.02
C ILE A 82 6.50 14.63 0.49
N ARG A 83 6.98 13.50 0.99
CA ARG A 83 7.29 13.30 2.41
C ARG A 83 8.26 14.36 2.93
N LEU A 84 9.36 14.59 2.22
CA LEU A 84 10.40 15.55 2.65
C LEU A 84 9.91 17.00 2.63
N LYS A 85 9.08 17.36 1.66
CA LYS A 85 8.58 18.75 1.51
C LYS A 85 7.34 19.03 2.36
N LEU A 86 6.42 18.07 2.46
CA LEU A 86 5.08 18.29 3.04
C LEU A 86 4.90 17.66 4.43
N LYS A 87 5.92 17.01 5.02
CA LYS A 87 5.85 16.39 6.35
C LYS A 87 5.40 17.36 7.46
N ARG A 88 5.55 18.68 7.27
CA ARG A 88 5.21 19.74 8.25
C ARG A 88 3.89 20.44 7.95
N MET A 89 3.11 20.00 6.97
CA MET A 89 1.79 20.58 6.71
C MET A 89 0.81 20.23 7.84
N GLN A 90 0.10 21.24 8.33
CA GLN A 90 -0.84 21.12 9.45
C GLN A 90 -2.26 20.75 9.01
N TRP A 91 -2.65 21.00 7.77
CA TRP A 91 -4.03 20.89 7.30
C TRP A 91 -4.41 19.52 6.72
N LEU A 92 -3.46 18.79 6.15
CA LEU A 92 -3.66 17.45 5.58
C LEU A 92 -2.37 16.66 5.77
N HIS A 93 -2.49 15.49 6.37
CA HIS A 93 -1.31 14.64 6.51
C HIS A 93 -0.81 14.18 5.12
N TRP A 94 0.49 14.29 4.86
CA TRP A 94 1.07 13.98 3.55
C TRP A 94 0.71 12.59 3.00
N ARG A 95 0.45 11.60 3.88
CA ARG A 95 0.00 10.25 3.49
C ARG A 95 -1.44 10.25 2.94
N GLN A 96 -2.32 11.07 3.49
CA GLN A 96 -3.68 11.24 2.99
C GLN A 96 -3.66 11.85 1.57
N LEU A 97 -2.77 12.82 1.33
CA LEU A 97 -2.57 13.40 0.01
C LEU A 97 -2.12 12.34 -1.01
N VAL A 98 -1.20 11.45 -0.61
CA VAL A 98 -0.75 10.35 -1.47
C VAL A 98 -1.89 9.40 -1.81
N VAL A 99 -2.69 8.97 -0.82
CA VAL A 99 -3.85 8.08 -1.07
C VAL A 99 -4.91 8.74 -1.95
N LEU A 100 -5.17 10.02 -1.74
CA LEU A 100 -6.10 10.77 -2.60
C LEU A 100 -5.61 10.81 -4.05
N PHE A 101 -4.33 11.08 -4.25
CA PHE A 101 -3.73 11.09 -5.58
C PHE A 101 -3.76 9.70 -6.23
N GLU A 102 -3.50 8.65 -5.46
CA GLU A 102 -3.64 7.25 -5.90
C GLU A 102 -5.07 6.95 -6.36
N ILE A 103 -6.10 7.31 -5.58
CA ILE A 103 -7.50 7.14 -5.95
C ILE A 103 -7.80 7.82 -7.28
N LEU A 104 -7.35 9.05 -7.47
CA LEU A 104 -7.57 9.81 -8.72
C LEU A 104 -6.91 9.13 -9.93
N LEU A 105 -5.67 8.66 -9.79
CA LEU A 105 -4.96 7.94 -10.84
C LEU A 105 -5.67 6.64 -11.22
N LEU A 106 -6.04 5.82 -10.23
CA LEU A 106 -6.72 4.55 -10.48
C LEU A 106 -8.13 4.75 -11.04
N PHE A 107 -8.80 5.83 -10.65
CA PHE A 107 -10.10 6.19 -11.21
C PHE A 107 -9.99 6.48 -12.72
N VAL A 108 -8.97 7.25 -13.14
CA VAL A 108 -8.67 7.51 -14.55
C VAL A 108 -8.34 6.22 -15.31
N VAL A 109 -7.55 5.31 -14.69
CA VAL A 109 -7.19 4.02 -15.30
C VAL A 109 -8.43 3.19 -15.67
N GLY A 110 -9.51 3.27 -14.89
CA GLY A 110 -10.76 2.56 -15.17
C GLY A 110 -11.45 2.97 -16.48
N PHE A 111 -11.15 4.15 -17.03
CA PHE A 111 -11.66 4.62 -18.32
C PHE A 111 -10.73 4.32 -19.51
N LEU A 112 -9.48 3.94 -19.25
CA LEU A 112 -8.52 3.71 -20.32
C LEU A 112 -8.89 2.44 -21.11
N PRO A 113 -8.93 2.51 -22.45
CA PRO A 113 -9.13 1.33 -23.29
C PRO A 113 -7.88 0.43 -23.28
N GLN A 114 -8.01 -0.80 -23.79
CA GLN A 114 -6.91 -1.77 -23.76
C GLN A 114 -5.73 -1.41 -24.68
N GLU A 115 -5.95 -0.60 -25.70
CA GLU A 115 -4.90 -0.08 -26.58
C GLU A 115 -3.88 0.76 -25.78
N LEU A 116 -4.30 1.34 -24.65
CA LEU A 116 -3.47 2.12 -23.74
C LEU A 116 -2.96 1.31 -22.52
N ASN A 117 -2.83 -0.02 -22.65
CA ASN A 117 -2.38 -0.89 -21.57
C ASN A 117 -1.01 -0.48 -21.01
N LEU A 118 -0.09 0.00 -21.86
CA LEU A 118 1.22 0.47 -21.41
C LEU A 118 1.10 1.65 -20.45
N LEU A 119 0.26 2.62 -20.79
CA LEU A 119 -0.04 3.77 -19.93
C LEU A 119 -0.76 3.34 -18.65
N ALA A 120 -1.79 2.50 -18.77
CA ALA A 120 -2.55 2.00 -17.63
C ALA A 120 -1.64 1.27 -16.61
N ASN A 121 -0.80 0.34 -17.08
CA ASN A 121 0.16 -0.39 -16.24
C ASN A 121 1.17 0.55 -15.58
N SER A 122 1.67 1.56 -16.31
CA SER A 122 2.59 2.56 -15.77
C SER A 122 1.93 3.40 -14.66
N LEU A 123 0.68 3.84 -14.85
CA LEU A 123 -0.05 4.61 -13.84
C LEU A 123 -0.35 3.77 -12.59
N VAL A 124 -0.76 2.50 -12.75
CA VAL A 124 -1.00 1.61 -11.62
C VAL A 124 0.30 1.32 -10.87
N SER A 125 1.41 1.03 -11.58
CA SER A 125 2.72 0.79 -10.95
C SER A 125 3.25 2.02 -10.21
N PHE A 126 3.08 3.21 -10.78
CA PHE A 126 3.42 4.47 -10.13
C PHE A 126 2.62 4.67 -8.83
N SER A 127 1.31 4.45 -8.89
CA SER A 127 0.39 4.54 -7.76
C SER A 127 0.78 3.57 -6.63
N CYS A 128 0.98 2.28 -6.98
CA CYS A 128 1.45 1.26 -6.05
C CYS A 128 2.76 1.65 -5.35
N ALA A 129 3.71 2.21 -6.10
CA ALA A 129 5.00 2.64 -5.57
C ALA A 129 4.86 3.78 -4.55
N MET A 130 3.97 4.73 -4.82
CA MET A 130 3.65 5.81 -3.89
C MET A 130 3.06 5.25 -2.60
N GLN A 131 2.14 4.29 -2.68
CA GLN A 131 1.56 3.60 -1.52
C GLN A 131 2.64 2.89 -0.70
N VAL A 132 3.46 2.05 -1.32
CA VAL A 132 4.54 1.30 -0.65
C VAL A 132 5.51 2.24 0.07
N GLN A 133 5.90 3.34 -0.57
CA GLN A 133 6.84 4.30 0.01
C GLN A 133 6.22 5.09 1.17
N SER A 134 4.92 5.36 1.13
CA SER A 134 4.23 6.14 2.15
C SER A 134 3.87 5.32 3.39
N PHE A 135 3.55 4.04 3.21
CA PHE A 135 3.10 3.15 4.28
C PHE A 135 4.12 2.06 4.58
N ARG A 136 5.28 2.45 5.13
CA ARG A 136 6.40 1.54 5.45
C ARG A 136 6.34 0.90 6.83
N LYS A 137 5.40 1.32 7.68
CA LYS A 137 5.24 0.81 9.04
C LYS A 137 3.77 0.57 9.37
N VAL A 138 3.51 -0.50 10.12
CA VAL A 138 2.21 -0.83 10.73
C VAL A 138 2.47 -1.23 12.16
N ASN A 139 1.79 -0.60 13.12
CA ASN A 139 1.98 -0.82 14.55
C ASN A 139 3.47 -0.77 14.98
N GLY A 140 4.25 0.12 14.34
CA GLY A 140 5.69 0.24 14.59
C GLY A 140 6.56 -0.82 13.90
N TYR A 141 5.99 -1.82 13.22
CA TYR A 141 6.74 -2.85 12.49
C TYR A 141 6.96 -2.43 11.04
N ALA A 142 8.14 -2.76 10.49
CA ALA A 142 8.39 -2.61 9.06
C ALA A 142 7.35 -3.41 8.26
N PHE A 143 6.72 -2.75 7.31
CA PHE A 143 5.59 -3.27 6.57
C PHE A 143 5.69 -2.88 5.10
N ALA A 144 5.21 -3.75 4.23
CA ALA A 144 4.97 -3.39 2.84
C ALA A 144 3.64 -4.01 2.40
N SER A 145 2.64 -3.17 2.10
CA SER A 145 1.28 -3.60 1.74
C SER A 145 1.24 -4.58 0.57
N THR A 146 2.22 -4.52 -0.30
CA THR A 146 2.26 -5.25 -1.59
C THR A 146 3.50 -6.13 -1.77
N MET A 147 4.45 -6.13 -0.81
CA MET A 147 5.68 -6.94 -0.89
C MET A 147 5.56 -8.21 -0.06
N CYS A 148 4.88 -9.23 -0.59
CA CYS A 148 4.63 -10.48 0.13
C CYS A 148 5.90 -11.19 0.61
N ILE A 149 6.99 -11.18 -0.17
CA ILE A 149 8.26 -11.86 0.19
C ILE A 149 8.91 -11.24 1.42
N GLY A 150 8.93 -9.92 1.54
CA GLY A 150 9.46 -9.23 2.73
C GLY A 150 8.64 -9.55 3.99
N ASN A 151 7.32 -9.57 3.85
CA ASN A 151 6.40 -9.93 4.93
C ASN A 151 6.53 -11.41 5.31
N LEU A 152 6.67 -12.31 4.33
CA LEU A 152 6.89 -13.75 4.58
C LEU A 152 8.17 -13.99 5.40
N ARG A 153 9.29 -13.37 4.98
CA ARG A 153 10.56 -13.44 5.73
C ARG A 153 10.38 -12.96 7.16
N SER A 154 9.83 -11.76 7.35
CA SER A 154 9.65 -11.18 8.69
C SER A 154 8.66 -11.99 9.55
N GLY A 155 7.64 -12.60 8.93
CA GLY A 155 6.69 -13.50 9.57
C GLY A 155 7.37 -14.76 10.08
N MET A 156 8.19 -15.41 9.23
CA MET A 156 8.95 -16.62 9.63
C MET A 156 10.00 -16.34 10.68
N ASP A 157 10.75 -15.23 10.57
CA ASP A 157 11.69 -14.80 11.61
C ASP A 157 10.98 -14.62 12.96
N SER A 158 9.80 -14.00 12.97
CA SER A 158 9.01 -13.77 14.19
C SER A 158 8.42 -15.07 14.74
N LEU A 159 7.98 -15.98 13.88
CA LEU A 159 7.48 -17.31 14.26
C LEU A 159 8.60 -18.15 14.91
N CYS A 160 9.78 -18.14 14.31
CA CYS A 160 10.95 -18.82 14.87
C CYS A 160 11.33 -18.26 16.24
N ALA A 161 11.35 -16.93 16.40
CA ALA A 161 11.61 -16.29 17.69
C ALA A 161 10.57 -16.66 18.76
N TRP A 162 9.29 -16.85 18.38
CA TRP A 162 8.28 -17.37 19.30
C TRP A 162 8.52 -18.82 19.68
N LEU A 163 8.82 -19.70 18.73
CA LEU A 163 9.08 -21.12 18.99
C LEU A 163 10.28 -21.35 19.91
N VAL A 164 11.33 -20.54 19.78
CA VAL A 164 12.55 -20.66 20.60
C VAL A 164 12.42 -19.95 21.95
N GLY A 165 11.83 -18.74 21.96
CA GLY A 165 11.81 -17.87 23.13
C GLY A 165 10.44 -17.75 23.83
N GLY A 166 9.36 -18.35 23.32
CA GLY A 166 8.02 -18.33 23.92
C GLY A 166 7.33 -16.96 23.95
N SER A 167 7.86 -15.94 23.26
CA SER A 167 7.38 -14.57 23.33
C SER A 167 6.03 -14.41 22.61
N THR A 168 4.95 -14.12 23.33
CA THR A 168 3.61 -13.82 22.77
C THR A 168 3.62 -12.62 21.82
N LYS A 169 4.51 -11.64 22.07
CA LYS A 169 4.72 -10.49 21.19
C LYS A 169 5.28 -10.91 19.83
N ALA A 170 6.22 -11.88 19.81
CA ALA A 170 6.77 -12.42 18.57
C ALA A 170 5.70 -13.19 17.78
N PHE A 171 4.85 -13.96 18.45
CA PHE A 171 3.71 -14.64 17.83
C PHE A 171 2.71 -13.66 17.22
N GLY A 172 2.30 -12.62 17.97
CA GLY A 172 1.42 -11.57 17.44
C GLY A 172 1.99 -10.89 16.19
N LYS A 173 3.31 -10.63 16.19
CA LYS A 173 4.01 -10.05 15.04
C LYS A 173 3.99 -10.99 13.82
N ALA A 174 4.17 -12.30 14.01
CA ALA A 174 4.10 -13.29 12.95
C ALA A 174 2.69 -13.32 12.32
N ILE A 175 1.64 -13.35 13.16
CA ILE A 175 0.24 -13.32 12.70
C ILE A 175 -0.03 -12.07 11.84
N HIS A 176 0.45 -10.90 12.23
CA HIS A 176 0.29 -9.67 11.45
C HIS A 176 0.86 -9.79 10.04
N TYR A 177 2.09 -10.31 9.90
CA TYR A 177 2.70 -10.48 8.59
C TYR A 177 1.96 -11.51 7.72
N PHE A 178 1.54 -12.64 8.28
CA PHE A 178 0.77 -13.65 7.54
C PHE A 178 -0.62 -13.15 7.16
N ALA A 179 -1.29 -12.39 8.03
CA ALA A 179 -2.58 -11.78 7.72
C ALA A 179 -2.48 -10.83 6.52
N ILE A 180 -1.41 -10.03 6.43
CA ILE A 180 -1.18 -9.12 5.29
C ILE A 180 -1.01 -9.89 3.98
N ILE A 181 -0.22 -10.98 3.98
CA ILE A 181 -0.04 -11.85 2.81
C ILE A 181 -1.39 -12.48 2.40
N PHE A 182 -2.15 -12.98 3.38
CA PHE A 182 -3.47 -13.55 3.15
C PHE A 182 -4.43 -12.53 2.53
N LEU A 183 -4.45 -11.29 3.05
CA LEU A 183 -5.31 -10.22 2.55
C LEU A 183 -4.93 -9.75 1.15
N PHE A 184 -3.63 -9.71 0.85
CA PHE A 184 -3.16 -9.47 -0.51
C PHE A 184 -3.66 -10.56 -1.47
N ALA A 185 -3.51 -11.84 -1.10
CA ALA A 185 -4.00 -12.97 -1.88
C ALA A 185 -5.53 -12.94 -2.04
N LEU A 186 -6.26 -12.59 -0.97
CA LEU A 186 -7.71 -12.39 -1.00
C LEU A 186 -8.10 -11.28 -1.99
N GLY A 187 -7.40 -10.14 -1.96
CA GLY A 187 -7.58 -9.04 -2.91
C GLY A 187 -7.37 -9.45 -4.36
N ALA A 188 -6.31 -10.23 -4.62
CA ALA A 188 -6.07 -10.79 -5.95
C ALA A 188 -7.17 -11.77 -6.38
N GLY A 189 -7.63 -12.65 -5.48
CA GLY A 189 -8.73 -13.59 -5.73
C GLY A 189 -10.05 -12.87 -6.04
N LEU A 190 -10.47 -11.94 -5.19
CA LEU A 190 -11.69 -11.14 -5.39
C LEU A 190 -11.60 -10.27 -6.64
N GLY A 191 -10.43 -9.67 -6.90
CA GLY A 191 -10.17 -8.90 -8.11
C GLY A 191 -10.32 -9.75 -9.38
N SER A 192 -9.83 -11.00 -9.38
CA SER A 192 -9.95 -11.90 -10.51
C SER A 192 -11.41 -12.23 -10.84
N LEU A 193 -12.26 -12.40 -9.82
CA LEU A 193 -13.69 -12.62 -10.00
C LEU A 193 -14.42 -11.37 -10.51
N ALA A 194 -14.00 -10.19 -10.08
CA ALA A 194 -14.59 -8.92 -10.49
C ALA A 194 -14.27 -8.55 -11.95
N LEU A 195 -13.19 -9.07 -12.52
CA LEU A 195 -12.78 -8.75 -13.90
C LEU A 195 -13.82 -9.20 -14.94
N ALA A 196 -14.44 -10.36 -14.76
CA ALA A 196 -15.42 -10.89 -15.73
C ALA A 196 -16.63 -9.97 -15.90
N PRO A 197 -17.32 -9.49 -14.83
CA PRO A 197 -18.46 -8.59 -14.97
C PRO A 197 -18.09 -7.12 -15.19
N MET A 198 -16.93 -6.64 -14.72
CA MET A 198 -16.59 -5.21 -14.66
C MET A 198 -15.55 -4.76 -15.69
N GLY A 199 -14.73 -5.69 -16.22
CA GLY A 199 -13.68 -5.37 -17.18
C GLY A 199 -12.70 -4.30 -16.65
N SER A 200 -12.50 -3.22 -17.42
CA SER A 200 -11.61 -2.12 -17.03
C SER A 200 -12.02 -1.44 -15.71
N ARG A 201 -13.31 -1.43 -15.40
CA ARG A 201 -13.86 -0.79 -14.20
C ARG A 201 -13.59 -1.56 -12.91
N ALA A 202 -13.10 -2.80 -12.98
CA ALA A 202 -12.74 -3.58 -11.79
C ALA A 202 -11.71 -2.86 -10.90
N ILE A 203 -10.85 -2.01 -11.48
CA ILE A 203 -9.89 -1.19 -10.73
C ILE A 203 -10.56 -0.21 -9.75
N TRP A 204 -11.83 0.18 -9.98
CA TRP A 204 -12.56 1.07 -9.09
C TRP A 204 -12.89 0.44 -7.73
N LEU A 205 -12.83 -0.88 -7.62
CA LEU A 205 -12.88 -1.55 -6.30
C LEU A 205 -11.65 -1.19 -5.44
N SER A 206 -10.47 -1.03 -6.07
CA SER A 206 -9.30 -0.46 -5.37
C SER A 206 -9.55 0.97 -4.94
N CYS A 207 -10.17 1.81 -5.78
CA CYS A 207 -10.53 3.18 -5.40
C CYS A 207 -11.45 3.20 -4.17
N LEU A 208 -12.44 2.28 -4.10
CA LEU A 208 -13.33 2.16 -2.94
C LEU A 208 -12.57 1.76 -1.68
N LEU A 209 -11.69 0.74 -1.74
CA LEU A 209 -10.88 0.28 -0.61
C LEU A 209 -9.95 1.38 -0.10
N LEU A 210 -9.30 2.09 -1.02
CA LEU A 210 -8.43 3.22 -0.70
C LEU A 210 -9.21 4.40 -0.11
N PHE A 211 -10.43 4.66 -0.60
CA PHE A 211 -11.29 5.69 -0.06
C PHE A 211 -11.73 5.37 1.38
N ILE A 212 -12.07 4.11 1.67
CA ILE A 212 -12.33 3.67 3.05
C ILE A 212 -11.08 3.89 3.92
N SER A 213 -9.91 3.48 3.45
CA SER A 213 -8.63 3.71 4.14
C SER A 213 -8.37 5.20 4.40
N PHE A 214 -8.66 6.05 3.40
CA PHE A 214 -8.55 7.50 3.50
C PHE A 214 -9.48 8.08 4.58
N CYS A 215 -10.75 7.69 4.60
CA CYS A 215 -11.71 8.13 5.61
C CYS A 215 -11.30 7.69 7.02
N LEU A 216 -10.80 6.46 7.16
CA LEU A 216 -10.33 5.95 8.46
C LEU A 216 -9.13 6.75 9.01
N MET A 217 -8.30 7.32 8.15
CA MET A 217 -7.19 8.16 8.59
C MET A 217 -7.65 9.49 9.20
N PHE A 218 -8.79 10.05 8.75
CA PHE A 218 -9.37 11.26 9.36
C PHE A 218 -10.01 10.99 10.71
N LEU A 219 -10.76 9.90 10.85
CA LEU A 219 -11.53 9.62 12.08
C LEU A 219 -10.66 9.53 13.34
N LYS A 220 -9.38 9.25 13.22
CA LYS A 220 -8.49 9.14 14.38
C LYS A 220 -7.68 10.41 14.66
N GLU A 221 -7.44 11.26 13.68
CA GLU A 221 -6.90 12.60 13.95
C GLU A 221 -7.86 13.37 14.86
N ASP A 222 -9.17 13.32 14.57
CA ASP A 222 -10.21 13.97 15.39
C ASP A 222 -10.27 13.40 16.82
N ILE A 223 -10.08 12.09 16.99
CA ILE A 223 -10.12 11.44 18.32
C ILE A 223 -8.85 11.77 19.12
N GLU A 224 -7.68 11.79 18.51
CA GLU A 224 -6.43 12.16 19.17
C GLU A 224 -6.41 13.64 19.59
N GLU A 225 -6.98 14.55 18.79
CA GLU A 225 -7.16 15.96 19.17
C GLU A 225 -8.15 16.11 20.36
N LEU A 226 -9.23 15.35 20.37
CA LEU A 226 -10.20 15.37 21.47
C LEU A 226 -9.59 14.81 22.77
N GLU A 227 -8.86 13.70 22.72
CA GLU A 227 -8.18 13.12 23.89
C GLU A 227 -7.08 14.06 24.43
N GLU A 228 -6.34 14.76 23.56
CA GLU A 228 -5.34 15.76 23.97
C GLU A 228 -6.02 16.98 24.61
N PHE A 229 -7.15 17.42 24.10
CA PHE A 229 -7.96 18.51 24.68
C PHE A 229 -8.50 18.13 26.07
N GLU A 230 -9.07 16.94 26.23
CA GLU A 230 -9.56 16.45 27.53
C GLU A 230 -8.42 16.31 28.54
N HIS A 231 -7.24 15.86 28.10
CA HIS A 231 -6.07 15.73 28.98
C HIS A 231 -5.56 17.10 29.45
N LEU A 232 -5.55 18.11 28.58
CA LEU A 232 -5.17 19.48 28.92
C LEU A 232 -6.16 20.15 29.85
N GLU A 233 -7.49 19.91 29.68
CA GLU A 233 -8.53 20.38 30.62
C GLU A 233 -8.36 19.75 32.01
N HIS A 234 -8.09 18.44 32.08
CA HIS A 234 -7.86 17.76 33.35
C HIS A 234 -6.59 18.26 34.08
N GLU A 235 -5.49 18.50 33.33
CA GLU A 235 -4.29 19.10 33.93
C GLU A 235 -4.49 20.56 34.36
N GLY A 236 -5.27 21.33 33.60
CA GLY A 236 -5.64 22.71 33.96
C GLY A 236 -6.59 22.81 35.16
N ALA A 237 -7.43 21.81 35.38
CA ALA A 237 -8.34 21.72 36.54
C ALA A 237 -7.60 21.29 37.84
N LEU A 238 -6.50 20.54 37.72
CA LEU A 238 -5.68 20.12 38.86
C LEU A 238 -4.69 21.22 39.34
N LYS A 239 -4.53 22.30 38.59
CA LYS A 239 -3.65 23.45 38.92
C LYS A 239 -4.38 24.66 39.50
N LYS A 240 -5.70 24.59 39.71
CA LYS A 240 -6.53 25.54 40.42
C LYS A 240 -6.97 25.00 41.78
#